data_635fc8ad4bc0318cec51362c96c6252a
#
_entry.id   635fc8ad4bc0318cec51362c96c6252a
#
_cell.length_a   1.000
_cell.length_b   1.000
_cell.length_c   1.000
_cell.angle_alpha   90.00
_cell.angle_beta   90.00
_cell.angle_gamma   90.00
#
_symmetry.space_group_name_H-M   'P 1'
#
loop_
_entity.id
_entity.type
_entity.pdbx_description
1 polymer ?
#
loop_
_entity_poly.entity_id
_entity_poly.type
_entity_poly.pdbx_seq_one_letter_code
_entity_poly.pdbx_strand_id
1 'polypeptide(L)'
;DLQQAVSLNVEHISAYHLTYEEGTRIYELLQTHRIREVDEESSLRFFSTLMDTLGNAGYEHYEISNFCRPGMYSRHNTSYWKGIPYLGCGPSAHSFNTDTREWNISSLEDYIHSIENNHRRFENEYLDRTTRYNECIMTSIRTKRGLSLNDLEREFGKELWQYCMNMARPHLDSGKLEIRDSHLCLTRKGIFVSDSIMSDLMFIED
;
A
#
# COMPACT_ATOMS: atom_id res chain seq x y z
N ASP A 1 -7.60 -23.06 -4.53
CA ASP A 1 -6.51 -22.09 -4.81
C ASP A 1 -5.52 -21.97 -3.65
N LEU A 2 -5.95 -21.65 -2.38
CA LEU A 2 -5.02 -21.46 -1.25
C LEU A 2 -4.18 -22.71 -0.92
N GLN A 3 -4.79 -23.91 -0.93
CA GLN A 3 -4.06 -25.16 -0.71
C GLN A 3 -2.99 -25.41 -1.78
N GLN A 4 -3.29 -25.09 -3.04
CA GLN A 4 -2.32 -25.16 -4.13
C GLN A 4 -1.19 -24.14 -3.92
N ALA A 5 -1.51 -22.88 -3.58
CA ALA A 5 -0.50 -21.87 -3.29
C ALA A 5 0.44 -22.30 -2.16
N VAL A 6 -0.10 -22.83 -1.06
CA VAL A 6 0.69 -23.34 0.06
C VAL A 6 1.55 -24.56 -0.36
N SER A 7 1.02 -25.43 -1.24
CA SER A 7 1.76 -26.62 -1.70
C SER A 7 2.97 -26.28 -2.58
N LEU A 8 3.01 -25.09 -3.20
CA LEU A 8 4.18 -24.61 -3.94
C LEU A 8 5.38 -24.33 -3.03
N ASN A 9 5.15 -24.18 -1.73
CA ASN A 9 6.16 -23.93 -0.69
C ASN A 9 7.12 -22.77 -1.03
N VAL A 10 6.60 -21.72 -1.61
CA VAL A 10 7.35 -20.50 -1.97
C VAL A 10 7.63 -19.65 -0.72
N GLU A 11 8.64 -18.79 -0.78
CA GLU A 11 9.05 -17.93 0.32
C GLU A 11 8.11 -16.75 0.54
N HIS A 12 7.43 -16.29 -0.52
CA HIS A 12 6.62 -15.08 -0.51
C HIS A 12 5.36 -15.25 -1.37
N ILE A 13 4.25 -14.72 -0.89
CA ILE A 13 2.96 -14.70 -1.56
C ILE A 13 2.39 -13.29 -1.51
N SER A 14 2.06 -12.74 -2.68
CA SER A 14 1.24 -11.54 -2.79
C SER A 14 -0.18 -11.94 -3.17
N ALA A 15 -1.17 -11.47 -2.42
CA ALA A 15 -2.57 -11.79 -2.62
C ALA A 15 -3.38 -10.49 -2.60
N TYR A 16 -3.85 -10.08 -3.76
CA TYR A 16 -4.59 -8.84 -3.95
C TYR A 16 -6.09 -9.11 -4.01
N HIS A 17 -6.86 -8.14 -3.53
CA HIS A 17 -8.28 -8.07 -3.83
C HIS A 17 -8.46 -7.69 -5.31
N LEU A 18 -9.38 -8.38 -6.00
CA LEU A 18 -9.64 -8.09 -7.40
C LEU A 18 -10.39 -6.75 -7.54
N THR A 19 -9.82 -5.82 -8.28
CA THR A 19 -10.44 -4.55 -8.66
C THR A 19 -10.91 -4.59 -10.11
N TYR A 20 -11.99 -3.85 -10.40
CA TYR A 20 -12.60 -3.78 -11.72
C TYR A 20 -12.34 -2.40 -12.32
N GLU A 21 -11.16 -2.23 -12.92
CA GLU A 21 -10.72 -0.96 -13.49
C GLU A 21 -11.38 -0.68 -14.84
N GLU A 22 -11.86 0.55 -15.04
CA GLU A 22 -12.38 1.01 -16.33
C GLU A 22 -11.38 0.78 -17.46
N GLY A 23 -11.88 0.45 -18.66
CA GLY A 23 -11.06 0.16 -19.83
C GLY A 23 -10.46 -1.25 -19.83
N THR A 24 -10.67 -2.07 -18.80
CA THR A 24 -10.25 -3.46 -18.78
C THR A 24 -11.33 -4.42 -19.25
N ARG A 25 -10.92 -5.57 -19.80
CA ARG A 25 -11.87 -6.61 -20.23
C ARG A 25 -12.75 -7.12 -19.09
N ILE A 26 -12.23 -7.20 -17.87
CA ILE A 26 -13.01 -7.66 -16.71
C ILE A 26 -14.10 -6.65 -16.35
N TYR A 27 -13.82 -5.35 -16.47
CA TYR A 27 -14.82 -4.29 -16.27
C TYR A 27 -15.95 -4.38 -17.31
N GLU A 28 -15.62 -4.60 -18.60
CA GLU A 28 -16.63 -4.83 -19.64
C GLU A 28 -17.53 -6.04 -19.34
N LEU A 29 -16.94 -7.14 -18.83
CA LEU A 29 -17.70 -8.33 -18.44
C LEU A 29 -18.65 -8.05 -17.27
N LEU A 30 -18.22 -7.22 -16.31
CA LEU A 30 -19.04 -6.77 -15.19
C LEU A 30 -20.21 -5.89 -15.70
N GLN A 31 -19.92 -4.87 -16.51
CA GLN A 31 -20.92 -3.97 -17.08
C GLN A 31 -21.96 -4.71 -17.96
N THR A 32 -21.54 -5.74 -18.66
CA THR A 32 -22.42 -6.58 -19.48
C THR A 32 -23.09 -7.71 -18.70
N HIS A 33 -22.98 -7.71 -17.36
CA HIS A 33 -23.55 -8.73 -16.46
C HIS A 33 -23.13 -10.18 -16.75
N ARG A 34 -22.00 -10.38 -17.45
CA ARG A 34 -21.43 -11.71 -17.72
C ARG A 34 -20.69 -12.29 -16.53
N ILE A 35 -20.24 -11.44 -15.64
CA ILE A 35 -19.72 -11.77 -14.30
C ILE A 35 -20.43 -10.90 -13.27
N ARG A 36 -20.33 -11.30 -12.02
CA ARG A 36 -20.82 -10.51 -10.88
C ARG A 36 -19.66 -10.20 -9.96
N GLU A 37 -19.68 -9.01 -9.39
CA GLU A 37 -18.80 -8.64 -8.31
C GLU A 37 -19.08 -9.51 -7.07
N VAL A 38 -18.05 -9.81 -6.34
CA VAL A 38 -18.18 -10.53 -5.06
C VAL A 38 -18.81 -9.59 -4.03
N ASP A 39 -19.83 -10.05 -3.32
CA ASP A 39 -20.42 -9.28 -2.24
C ASP A 39 -19.43 -9.05 -1.09
N GLU A 40 -19.68 -7.98 -0.32
CA GLU A 40 -18.79 -7.54 0.75
C GLU A 40 -18.57 -8.63 1.82
N GLU A 41 -19.62 -9.36 2.21
CA GLU A 41 -19.51 -10.43 3.21
C GLU A 41 -18.62 -11.57 2.72
N SER A 42 -18.80 -11.98 1.47
CA SER A 42 -17.95 -13.00 0.83
C SER A 42 -16.51 -12.53 0.70
N SER A 43 -16.30 -11.27 0.35
CA SER A 43 -14.98 -10.63 0.26
C SER A 43 -14.25 -10.67 1.60
N LEU A 44 -14.90 -10.23 2.69
CA LEU A 44 -14.37 -10.30 4.05
C LEU A 44 -14.03 -11.74 4.47
N ARG A 45 -14.90 -12.68 4.14
CA ARG A 45 -14.68 -14.11 4.42
C ARG A 45 -13.48 -14.66 3.64
N PHE A 46 -13.31 -14.30 2.36
CA PHE A 46 -12.17 -14.73 1.56
C PHE A 46 -10.86 -14.21 2.14
N PHE A 47 -10.82 -12.94 2.49
CA PHE A 47 -9.62 -12.34 3.07
C PHE A 47 -9.30 -12.91 4.46
N SER A 48 -10.31 -13.13 5.30
CA SER A 48 -10.13 -13.81 6.59
C SER A 48 -9.58 -15.23 6.41
N THR A 49 -10.14 -15.99 5.46
CA THR A 49 -9.68 -17.34 5.13
C THR A 49 -8.24 -17.34 4.61
N LEU A 50 -7.88 -16.36 3.79
CA LEU A 50 -6.51 -16.17 3.29
C LEU A 50 -5.54 -15.98 4.46
N MET A 51 -5.81 -15.03 5.35
CA MET A 51 -4.97 -14.74 6.51
C MET A 51 -4.79 -15.97 7.41
N ASP A 52 -5.89 -16.68 7.72
CA ASP A 52 -5.84 -17.86 8.59
C ASP A 52 -5.09 -19.03 7.92
N THR A 53 -5.34 -19.27 6.63
CA THR A 53 -4.68 -20.36 5.90
C THR A 53 -3.19 -20.14 5.79
N LEU A 54 -2.76 -18.94 5.39
CA LEU A 54 -1.34 -18.62 5.25
C LEU A 54 -0.66 -18.55 6.61
N GLY A 55 -1.31 -17.97 7.63
CA GLY A 55 -0.79 -17.95 9.01
C GLY A 55 -0.56 -19.35 9.56
N ASN A 56 -1.54 -20.26 9.41
CA ASN A 56 -1.42 -21.66 9.82
C ASN A 56 -0.34 -22.42 9.03
N ALA A 57 -0.05 -22.01 7.79
CA ALA A 57 1.03 -22.57 6.99
C ALA A 57 2.41 -21.94 7.31
N GLY A 58 2.51 -21.05 8.33
CA GLY A 58 3.76 -20.46 8.80
C GLY A 58 4.23 -19.24 8.02
N TYR A 59 3.32 -18.56 7.31
CA TYR A 59 3.60 -17.27 6.70
C TYR A 59 3.27 -16.12 7.66
N GLU A 60 4.10 -15.09 7.66
CA GLU A 60 3.84 -13.82 8.31
C GLU A 60 3.09 -12.89 7.37
N HIS A 61 1.95 -12.36 7.81
CA HIS A 61 1.25 -11.27 7.16
C HIS A 61 1.94 -9.96 7.52
N TYR A 62 2.82 -9.44 6.67
CA TYR A 62 3.69 -8.32 7.00
C TYR A 62 3.28 -6.98 6.38
N GLU A 63 2.38 -7.03 5.40
CA GLU A 63 1.73 -5.89 4.76
C GLU A 63 0.37 -6.34 4.23
N ILE A 64 -0.59 -5.44 4.02
CA ILE A 64 -2.01 -5.75 3.72
C ILE A 64 -2.17 -6.88 2.70
N SER A 65 -1.38 -6.86 1.62
CA SER A 65 -1.48 -7.83 0.51
C SER A 65 -0.33 -8.82 0.45
N ASN A 66 0.62 -8.78 1.41
CA ASN A 66 1.86 -9.52 1.30
C ASN A 66 2.12 -10.41 2.52
N PHE A 67 2.46 -11.65 2.21
CA PHE A 67 2.77 -12.72 3.16
C PHE A 67 4.14 -13.32 2.83
N CYS A 68 4.94 -13.67 3.83
CA CYS A 68 6.22 -14.32 3.60
C CYS A 68 6.58 -15.31 4.69
N ARG A 69 7.50 -16.24 4.40
CA ARG A 69 8.17 -17.00 5.44
C ARG A 69 8.96 -16.04 6.35
N PRO A 70 9.14 -16.34 7.65
CA PRO A 70 9.88 -15.47 8.56
C PRO A 70 11.22 -15.04 7.98
N GLY A 71 11.44 -13.71 7.91
CA GLY A 71 12.66 -13.11 7.36
C GLY A 71 12.73 -13.02 5.82
N MET A 72 11.76 -13.56 5.08
CA MET A 72 11.75 -13.56 3.60
C MET A 72 10.91 -12.42 3.00
N TYR A 73 11.03 -11.23 3.60
CA TYR A 73 10.34 -10.02 3.13
C TYR A 73 10.79 -9.63 1.73
N SER A 74 9.85 -9.24 0.86
CA SER A 74 10.20 -8.66 -0.44
C SER A 74 11.00 -7.38 -0.24
N ARG A 75 12.28 -7.39 -0.66
CA ARG A 75 13.15 -6.21 -0.57
C ARG A 75 12.62 -5.06 -1.39
N HIS A 76 12.13 -5.36 -2.60
CA HIS A 76 11.57 -4.37 -3.51
C HIS A 76 10.35 -3.68 -2.90
N ASN A 77 9.33 -4.44 -2.47
CA ASN A 77 8.12 -3.87 -1.85
C ASN A 77 8.45 -3.11 -0.57
N THR A 78 9.35 -3.66 0.27
CA THR A 78 9.78 -3.03 1.52
C THR A 78 10.48 -1.69 1.29
N SER A 79 11.16 -1.51 0.15
CA SER A 79 11.79 -0.23 -0.19
C SER A 79 10.76 0.88 -0.38
N TYR A 80 9.61 0.60 -0.97
CA TYR A 80 8.51 1.57 -1.08
C TYR A 80 7.96 1.96 0.29
N TRP A 81 7.69 0.97 1.15
CA TRP A 81 7.16 1.23 2.49
C TRP A 81 8.12 1.99 3.40
N LYS A 82 9.41 1.96 3.10
CA LYS A 82 10.47 2.69 3.82
C LYS A 82 10.83 4.02 3.19
N GLY A 83 10.18 4.44 2.11
CA GLY A 83 10.51 5.67 1.40
C GLY A 83 11.95 5.70 0.85
N ILE A 84 12.49 4.54 0.46
CA ILE A 84 13.84 4.48 -0.11
C ILE A 84 13.80 4.99 -1.54
N PRO A 85 14.70 5.93 -1.93
CA PRO A 85 14.78 6.42 -3.30
C PRO A 85 14.95 5.30 -4.33
N TYR A 86 14.30 5.43 -5.47
CA TYR A 86 14.37 4.46 -6.55
C TYR A 86 14.31 5.14 -7.93
N LEU A 87 14.85 4.46 -8.93
CA LEU A 87 14.82 4.86 -10.34
C LEU A 87 13.87 3.94 -11.11
N GLY A 88 12.90 4.55 -11.80
CA GLY A 88 11.97 3.85 -12.68
C GLY A 88 12.54 3.72 -14.10
N CYS A 89 12.57 2.51 -14.62
CA CYS A 89 13.00 2.21 -15.99
C CYS A 89 11.81 1.72 -16.82
N GLY A 90 11.60 2.33 -17.97
CA GLY A 90 10.50 2.02 -18.88
C GLY A 90 9.44 3.12 -18.98
N PRO A 91 8.51 3.03 -19.97
CA PRO A 91 7.39 3.97 -20.10
C PRO A 91 6.49 3.92 -18.85
N SER A 92 5.97 5.07 -18.46
CA SER A 92 5.17 5.27 -17.24
C SER A 92 5.87 4.89 -15.93
N ALA A 93 7.13 4.46 -15.93
CA ALA A 93 7.82 4.08 -14.70
C ALA A 93 8.14 5.31 -13.85
N HIS A 94 7.85 5.20 -12.55
CA HIS A 94 8.07 6.24 -11.56
C HIS A 94 9.46 6.16 -10.95
N SER A 95 10.04 7.32 -10.66
CA SER A 95 11.25 7.48 -9.84
C SER A 95 10.91 8.34 -8.62
N PHE A 96 11.63 8.14 -7.54
CA PHE A 96 11.44 8.87 -6.29
C PHE A 96 12.79 9.17 -5.65
N ASN A 97 13.00 10.41 -5.20
CA ASN A 97 14.25 10.87 -4.59
C ASN A 97 14.08 11.50 -3.20
N THR A 98 12.93 11.28 -2.56
CA THR A 98 12.47 11.87 -1.29
C THR A 98 11.77 13.22 -1.40
N ASP A 99 12.18 14.08 -2.31
CA ASP A 99 11.65 15.46 -2.45
C ASP A 99 10.76 15.60 -3.69
N THR A 100 11.00 14.74 -4.69
CA THR A 100 10.25 14.72 -5.95
C THR A 100 9.88 13.30 -6.35
N ARG A 101 8.76 13.19 -7.05
CA ARG A 101 8.39 12.01 -7.83
C ARG A 101 8.39 12.39 -9.29
N GLU A 102 8.98 11.53 -10.11
CA GLU A 102 9.02 11.67 -11.56
C GLU A 102 8.39 10.44 -12.20
N TRP A 103 7.79 10.59 -13.38
CA TRP A 103 7.35 9.47 -14.19
C TRP A 103 7.67 9.68 -15.66
N ASN A 104 8.16 8.62 -16.29
CA ASN A 104 8.46 8.63 -17.69
C ASN A 104 7.18 8.74 -18.52
N ILE A 105 7.25 9.30 -19.71
CA ILE A 105 6.12 9.34 -20.65
C ILE A 105 5.57 7.95 -20.93
N SER A 106 4.25 7.85 -21.16
CA SER A 106 3.56 6.56 -21.30
C SER A 106 3.73 5.93 -22.69
N SER A 107 3.94 6.72 -23.74
CA SER A 107 4.17 6.22 -25.10
C SER A 107 5.48 5.44 -25.19
N LEU A 108 5.39 4.16 -25.54
CA LEU A 108 6.57 3.29 -25.72
C LEU A 108 7.51 3.81 -26.78
N GLU A 109 6.98 4.23 -27.92
CA GLU A 109 7.77 4.73 -29.06
C GLU A 109 8.51 6.02 -28.69
N ASP A 110 7.81 6.99 -28.11
CA ASP A 110 8.39 8.25 -27.66
C ASP A 110 9.42 8.04 -26.54
N TYR A 111 9.16 7.11 -25.61
CA TYR A 111 10.11 6.77 -24.56
C TYR A 111 11.42 6.24 -25.17
N ILE A 112 11.35 5.24 -26.06
CA ILE A 112 12.54 4.67 -26.73
C ILE A 112 13.29 5.77 -27.47
N HIS A 113 12.59 6.56 -28.31
CA HIS A 113 13.20 7.65 -29.08
C HIS A 113 13.89 8.68 -28.18
N SER A 114 13.28 9.04 -27.06
CA SER A 114 13.85 10.01 -26.11
C SER A 114 15.13 9.50 -25.46
N ILE A 115 15.17 8.21 -25.09
CA ILE A 115 16.35 7.59 -24.49
C ILE A 115 17.49 7.44 -25.49
N GLU A 116 17.21 6.99 -26.73
CA GLU A 116 18.19 6.84 -27.78
C GLU A 116 18.86 8.18 -28.15
N ASN A 117 18.13 9.29 -28.02
CA ASN A 117 18.65 10.64 -28.24
C ASN A 117 19.24 11.29 -26.98
N ASN A 118 19.45 10.55 -25.89
CA ASN A 118 19.94 11.05 -24.61
C ASN A 118 19.11 12.24 -24.05
N HIS A 119 17.82 12.26 -24.34
CA HIS A 119 16.88 13.29 -23.91
C HIS A 119 15.65 12.64 -23.26
N ARG A 120 15.82 12.10 -22.05
CA ARG A 120 14.73 11.49 -21.29
C ARG A 120 13.56 12.48 -21.13
N ARG A 121 12.38 12.11 -21.58
CA ARG A 121 11.13 12.85 -21.39
C ARG A 121 10.39 12.28 -20.18
N PHE A 122 10.07 13.15 -19.23
CA PHE A 122 9.39 12.80 -18.00
C PHE A 122 8.55 13.97 -17.49
N GLU A 123 7.61 13.68 -16.63
CA GLU A 123 6.89 14.64 -15.81
C GLU A 123 7.35 14.49 -14.36
N ASN A 124 7.14 15.52 -13.53
CA ASN A 124 7.51 15.49 -12.13
C ASN A 124 6.51 16.25 -11.26
N GLU A 125 6.49 15.91 -9.99
CA GLU A 125 5.84 16.64 -8.93
C GLU A 125 6.82 16.88 -7.78
N TYR A 126 6.70 18.03 -7.13
CA TYR A 126 7.40 18.32 -5.89
C TYR A 126 6.52 17.88 -4.71
N LEU A 127 7.08 17.10 -3.80
CA LEU A 127 6.38 16.58 -2.65
C LEU A 127 6.50 17.57 -1.49
N ASP A 128 5.47 18.38 -1.30
CA ASP A 128 5.39 19.27 -0.16
C ASP A 128 5.24 18.51 1.16
N ARG A 129 5.22 19.25 2.27
CA ARG A 129 5.15 18.67 3.61
C ARG A 129 3.87 17.88 3.84
N THR A 130 2.74 18.34 3.34
CA THR A 130 1.43 17.71 3.48
C THR A 130 1.38 16.40 2.66
N THR A 131 1.85 16.44 1.42
CA THR A 131 1.96 15.26 0.56
C THR A 131 2.85 14.19 1.21
N ARG A 132 4.03 14.58 1.71
CA ARG A 132 4.94 13.65 2.40
C ARG A 132 4.34 13.05 3.67
N TYR A 133 3.60 13.85 4.46
CA TYR A 133 2.88 13.36 5.61
C TYR A 133 1.83 12.31 5.19
N ASN A 134 1.01 12.60 4.20
CA ASN A 134 -0.02 11.68 3.72
C ASN A 134 0.56 10.39 3.16
N GLU A 135 1.67 10.47 2.43
CA GLU A 135 2.39 9.28 1.97
C GLU A 135 2.98 8.46 3.12
N CYS A 136 3.51 9.13 4.14
CA CYS A 136 3.99 8.47 5.36
C CYS A 136 2.86 7.68 6.04
N ILE A 137 1.66 8.24 6.15
CA ILE A 137 0.47 7.53 6.65
C ILE A 137 0.18 6.31 5.80
N MET A 138 0.04 6.48 4.47
CA MET A 138 -0.31 5.39 3.54
C MET A 138 0.70 4.24 3.56
N THR A 139 1.98 4.56 3.55
CA THR A 139 3.03 3.56 3.44
C THR A 139 3.31 2.84 4.76
N SER A 140 3.13 3.52 5.89
CA SER A 140 3.44 2.96 7.21
C SER A 140 2.30 2.13 7.79
N ILE A 141 1.07 2.66 7.81
CA ILE A 141 -0.11 2.02 8.42
C ILE A 141 -0.41 0.66 7.81
N ARG A 142 -0.18 0.49 6.50
CA ARG A 142 -0.41 -0.78 5.80
C ARG A 142 0.54 -1.90 6.19
N THR A 143 1.62 -1.61 6.90
CA THR A 143 2.61 -2.60 7.30
C THR A 143 2.34 -3.14 8.72
N LYS A 144 2.77 -4.37 8.99
CA LYS A 144 2.71 -4.98 10.34
C LYS A 144 3.44 -4.15 11.40
N ARG A 145 4.47 -3.40 10.99
CA ARG A 145 5.23 -2.52 11.88
C ARG A 145 4.41 -1.31 12.29
N GLY A 146 3.59 -0.78 11.39
CA GLY A 146 2.80 0.42 11.62
C GLY A 146 3.59 1.72 11.50
N LEU A 147 2.92 2.82 11.82
CA LEU A 147 3.43 4.18 11.81
C LEU A 147 4.18 4.49 13.11
N SER A 148 5.48 4.78 13.03
CA SER A 148 6.28 5.22 14.16
C SER A 148 5.83 6.61 14.62
N LEU A 149 5.27 6.70 15.82
CA LEU A 149 4.80 7.97 16.39
C LEU A 149 5.96 8.93 16.71
N ASN A 150 7.10 8.39 17.09
CA ASN A 150 8.32 9.18 17.35
C ASN A 150 8.90 9.76 16.06
N ASP A 151 8.94 8.98 14.99
CA ASP A 151 9.42 9.46 13.69
C ASP A 151 8.47 10.46 13.08
N LEU A 152 7.16 10.25 13.21
CA LEU A 152 6.13 11.18 12.77
C LEU A 152 6.28 12.56 13.44
N GLU A 153 6.44 12.60 14.77
CA GLU A 153 6.63 13.86 15.49
C GLU A 153 7.95 14.54 15.11
N ARG A 154 9.03 13.78 14.97
CA ARG A 154 10.35 14.31 14.58
C ARG A 154 10.35 14.91 13.19
N GLU A 155 9.70 14.26 12.22
CA GLU A 155 9.72 14.65 10.81
C GLU A 155 8.67 15.72 10.49
N PHE A 156 7.46 15.57 11.00
CA PHE A 156 6.32 16.41 10.67
C PHE A 156 5.90 17.36 11.82
N GLY A 157 6.60 17.31 12.95
CA GLY A 157 6.35 18.20 14.08
C GLY A 157 5.09 17.84 14.87
N LYS A 158 4.95 18.52 16.01
CA LYS A 158 3.93 18.22 17.02
C LYS A 158 2.49 18.45 16.52
N GLU A 159 2.31 19.39 15.60
CA GLU A 159 0.98 19.76 15.08
C GLU A 159 0.36 18.59 14.28
N LEU A 160 1.07 18.07 13.27
CA LEU A 160 0.61 16.95 12.47
C LEU A 160 0.58 15.63 13.28
N TRP A 161 1.49 15.47 14.24
CA TRP A 161 1.41 14.38 15.21
C TRP A 161 0.12 14.43 16.03
N GLN A 162 -0.24 15.61 16.57
CA GLN A 162 -1.47 15.79 17.35
C GLN A 162 -2.71 15.56 16.49
N TYR A 163 -2.70 16.06 15.26
CA TYR A 163 -3.75 15.80 14.29
C TYR A 163 -3.95 14.29 14.07
N CYS A 164 -2.87 13.59 13.73
CA CYS A 164 -2.89 12.14 13.54
C CYS A 164 -3.49 11.41 14.74
N MET A 165 -3.06 11.75 15.96
CA MET A 165 -3.55 11.10 17.18
C MET A 165 -5.03 11.43 17.47
N ASN A 166 -5.49 12.64 17.13
CA ASN A 166 -6.90 13.00 17.26
C ASN A 166 -7.76 12.19 16.28
N MET A 167 -7.31 12.05 15.03
CA MET A 167 -8.02 11.27 14.01
C MET A 167 -7.94 9.76 14.27
N ALA A 168 -6.85 9.27 14.87
CA ALA A 168 -6.71 7.87 15.24
C ALA A 168 -7.60 7.45 16.44
N ARG A 169 -8.01 8.37 17.28
CA ARG A 169 -8.74 8.07 18.53
C ARG A 169 -10.00 7.21 18.32
N PRO A 170 -10.93 7.51 17.39
CA PRO A 170 -12.11 6.68 17.17
C PRO A 170 -11.76 5.25 16.75
N HIS A 171 -10.66 5.09 16.01
CA HIS A 171 -10.18 3.78 15.57
C HIS A 171 -9.50 2.99 16.69
N LEU A 172 -8.78 3.67 17.60
CA LEU A 172 -8.24 3.08 18.81
C LEU A 172 -9.38 2.63 19.75
N ASP A 173 -10.36 3.49 19.99
CA ASP A 173 -11.51 3.19 20.88
C ASP A 173 -12.35 2.04 20.32
N SER A 174 -12.46 1.90 19.00
CA SER A 174 -13.19 0.79 18.36
C SER A 174 -12.35 -0.48 18.18
N GLY A 175 -11.07 -0.46 18.56
CA GLY A 175 -10.14 -1.59 18.44
C GLY A 175 -9.75 -1.93 17.00
N LYS A 176 -9.83 -0.97 16.07
CA LYS A 176 -9.35 -1.09 14.70
C LYS A 176 -7.86 -0.73 14.57
N LEU A 177 -7.40 0.19 15.42
CA LEU A 177 -6.00 0.52 15.61
C LEU A 177 -5.57 0.13 17.03
N GLU A 178 -4.28 -0.10 17.19
CA GLU A 178 -3.61 -0.26 18.48
C GLU A 178 -2.27 0.49 18.49
N ILE A 179 -1.79 0.85 19.68
CA ILE A 179 -0.43 1.37 19.83
C ILE A 179 0.41 0.24 20.43
N ARG A 180 1.46 -0.15 19.69
CA ARG A 180 2.42 -1.18 20.06
C ARG A 180 3.84 -0.64 19.86
N ASP A 181 4.67 -0.65 20.91
CA ASP A 181 6.06 -0.17 20.86
C ASP A 181 6.23 1.23 20.20
N SER A 182 5.37 2.18 20.60
CA SER A 182 5.29 3.53 20.02
C SER A 182 4.97 3.57 18.52
N HIS A 183 4.34 2.54 17.99
CA HIS A 183 3.82 2.51 16.61
C HIS A 183 2.30 2.39 16.63
N LEU A 184 1.66 3.15 15.77
CA LEU A 184 0.23 3.04 15.49
C LEU A 184 0.04 1.94 14.42
N CYS A 185 -0.62 0.85 14.79
CA CYS A 185 -0.73 -0.37 14.00
C CYS A 185 -2.19 -0.72 13.71
N LEU A 186 -2.46 -1.28 12.53
CA LEU A 186 -3.72 -1.94 12.26
C LEU A 186 -3.86 -3.21 13.10
N THR A 187 -5.01 -3.38 13.73
CA THR A 187 -5.41 -4.69 14.26
C THR A 187 -5.97 -5.55 13.13
N ARG A 188 -6.20 -6.85 13.38
CA ARG A 188 -6.90 -7.70 12.40
C ARG A 188 -8.24 -7.09 11.97
N LYS A 189 -8.98 -6.46 12.89
CA LYS A 189 -10.25 -5.77 12.61
C LYS A 189 -10.04 -4.53 11.73
N GLY A 190 -8.95 -3.81 11.94
CA GLY A 190 -8.60 -2.61 11.19
C GLY A 190 -8.16 -2.89 9.76
N ILE A 191 -7.52 -4.04 9.51
CA ILE A 191 -7.06 -4.41 8.16
C ILE A 191 -8.23 -4.43 7.15
N PHE A 192 -9.41 -4.87 7.56
CA PHE A 192 -10.60 -4.93 6.68
C PHE A 192 -11.14 -3.57 6.22
N VAL A 193 -10.78 -2.51 6.93
CA VAL A 193 -11.20 -1.12 6.65
C VAL A 193 -9.98 -0.18 6.61
N SER A 194 -8.84 -0.72 6.23
CA SER A 194 -7.55 -0.01 6.24
C SER A 194 -7.56 1.25 5.39
N ASP A 195 -8.20 1.23 4.22
CA ASP A 195 -8.25 2.38 3.32
C ASP A 195 -9.03 3.55 3.94
N SER A 196 -10.17 3.25 4.60
CA SER A 196 -10.92 4.25 5.35
C SER A 196 -10.09 4.84 6.51
N ILE A 197 -9.39 3.97 7.26
CA ILE A 197 -8.53 4.43 8.36
C ILE A 197 -7.41 5.32 7.82
N MET A 198 -6.72 4.92 6.75
CA MET A 198 -5.66 5.73 6.15
C MET A 198 -6.20 7.07 5.65
N SER A 199 -7.36 7.08 4.98
CA SER A 199 -8.04 8.30 4.53
C SER A 199 -8.36 9.25 5.69
N ASP A 200 -8.90 8.73 6.80
CA ASP A 200 -9.23 9.53 7.99
C ASP A 200 -7.98 10.15 8.65
N LEU A 201 -6.82 9.48 8.56
CA LEU A 201 -5.56 9.95 9.12
C LEU A 201 -4.82 10.96 8.24
N MET A 202 -5.19 11.08 6.95
CA MET A 202 -4.58 12.02 6.02
C MET A 202 -4.98 13.45 6.36
N PHE A 203 -4.03 14.35 6.22
CA PHE A 203 -4.24 15.79 6.42
C PHE A 203 -4.66 16.44 5.09
N ILE A 204 -5.77 17.16 5.11
CA ILE A 204 -6.27 17.95 3.98
C ILE A 204 -6.23 19.41 4.42
N GLU A 205 -5.54 20.24 3.66
CA GLU A 205 -5.57 21.68 3.84
C GLU A 205 -6.92 22.22 3.33
N ASP A 206 -7.63 22.99 4.17
CA ASP A 206 -8.89 23.66 3.81
C ASP A 206 -8.66 24.84 2.84
#